data_430ec759a48d5ce6cbbd4e4a70e8aa91
#
_entry.id   430ec759a48d5ce6cbbd4e4a70e8aa91
#
_cell.length_a   1.000
_cell.length_b   1.000
_cell.length_c   1.000
_cell.angle_alpha   90.00
_cell.angle_beta   90.00
_cell.angle_gamma   90.00
#
_symmetry.space_group_name_H-M   'P 1'
#
loop_
_entity.id
_entity.type
_entity.pdbx_description
1 polymer ?
#
loop_
_entity_poly.entity_id
_entity_poly.type
_entity_poly.pdbx_seq_one_letter_code
_entity_poly.pdbx_strand_id
1 'polypeptide(L)'
;DDIVWSKPEASAKNRVGGFLQHKKPLAYKPNATTEMVMVYRKKTTKLIDWNLKQYSKEVINESLVKDEIHKSNLWNIGPSHDKVHSAVFPKELCDRIIKYYSLSGDLVLDPFAGSGTFGNAAFDRNRNFFLIEKDDTYFQDMKKRFNLDNQNNIEFIENFV
;
A
#
# COMPACT_ATOMS: atom_id res chain seq x y z
N ASP A 1 -0.66 -15.42 2.65
CA ASP A 1 -0.43 -14.92 4.02
C ASP A 1 -1.42 -13.82 4.33
N ASP A 2 -1.94 -13.77 5.55
CA ASP A 2 -2.87 -12.75 5.99
C ASP A 2 -2.15 -11.82 6.97
N ILE A 3 -2.13 -10.54 6.64
CA ILE A 3 -1.56 -9.50 7.48
C ILE A 3 -2.70 -8.66 8.02
N VAL A 4 -2.69 -8.41 9.32
CA VAL A 4 -3.65 -7.54 9.99
C VAL A 4 -3.01 -6.16 10.15
N TRP A 5 -3.49 -5.19 9.41
CA TRP A 5 -3.14 -3.80 9.66
C TRP A 5 -4.02 -3.24 10.79
N SER A 6 -3.39 -2.97 11.92
CA SER A 6 -4.03 -2.39 13.10
C SER A 6 -3.77 -0.89 13.15
N LYS A 7 -4.86 -0.13 13.33
CA LYS A 7 -4.83 1.33 13.52
C LYS A 7 -4.90 1.65 15.00
N PRO A 8 -4.17 2.66 15.51
CA PRO A 8 -4.32 3.10 16.89
C PRO A 8 -5.78 3.46 17.22
N GLU A 9 -6.22 3.14 18.44
CA GLU A 9 -7.62 3.40 18.89
C GLU A 9 -8.06 4.85 18.72
N ALA A 10 -7.14 5.81 18.92
CA ALA A 10 -7.41 7.23 18.70
C ALA A 10 -7.92 7.55 17.29
N SER A 11 -7.53 6.77 16.30
CA SER A 11 -7.95 6.92 14.90
C SER A 11 -9.38 6.42 14.64
N ALA A 12 -9.92 5.59 15.54
CA ALA A 12 -11.28 5.06 15.44
C ALA A 12 -12.37 6.08 15.85
N LYS A 13 -12.00 7.15 16.53
CA LYS A 13 -12.93 8.17 17.06
C LYS A 13 -13.74 8.90 15.98
N ASN A 14 -13.25 8.96 14.76
CA ASN A 14 -13.91 9.67 13.66
C ASN A 14 -15.00 8.87 12.94
N ARG A 15 -15.24 7.59 13.31
CA ARG A 15 -16.34 6.79 12.77
C ARG A 15 -17.57 6.90 13.68
N VAL A 16 -18.17 8.04 13.67
CA VAL A 16 -19.10 8.59 14.68
C VAL A 16 -20.44 7.84 14.88
N GLY A 17 -20.79 6.85 14.04
CA GLY A 17 -22.12 6.24 14.11
C GLY A 17 -22.34 5.21 15.24
N GLY A 18 -21.29 4.67 15.86
CA GLY A 18 -21.38 3.54 16.78
C GLY A 18 -21.36 3.86 18.28
N PHE A 19 -20.87 5.02 18.65
CA PHE A 19 -20.53 5.33 20.05
C PHE A 19 -21.72 5.34 21.02
N LEU A 20 -22.88 5.77 20.57
CA LEU A 20 -24.10 5.85 21.40
C LEU A 20 -24.74 4.48 21.66
N GLN A 21 -24.39 3.47 20.87
CA GLN A 21 -24.98 2.12 20.96
C GLN A 21 -24.17 1.17 21.86
N HIS A 22 -22.92 1.53 22.22
CA HIS A 22 -22.03 0.65 22.99
C HIS A 22 -22.51 0.33 24.42
N LYS A 23 -23.40 1.13 24.96
CA LYS A 23 -23.94 0.96 26.34
C LYS A 23 -25.14 0.04 26.43
N LYS A 24 -25.72 -0.38 25.31
CA LYS A 24 -26.93 -1.22 25.32
C LYS A 24 -26.55 -2.68 25.03
N PRO A 25 -26.97 -3.63 25.88
CA PRO A 25 -26.85 -5.04 25.55
C PRO A 25 -27.46 -5.35 24.17
N LEU A 26 -26.91 -6.30 23.45
CA LEU A 26 -27.30 -6.70 22.08
C LEU A 26 -27.13 -5.62 20.99
N ALA A 27 -26.84 -4.37 21.36
CA ALA A 27 -26.54 -3.27 20.44
C ALA A 27 -25.05 -2.90 20.44
N TYR A 28 -24.19 -3.74 21.00
CA TYR A 28 -22.75 -3.54 20.97
C TYR A 28 -22.22 -3.56 19.55
N LYS A 29 -21.61 -2.46 19.14
CA LYS A 29 -21.05 -2.29 17.80
C LYS A 29 -19.63 -1.73 17.90
N PRO A 30 -18.62 -2.59 17.91
CA PRO A 30 -17.23 -2.14 18.01
C PRO A 30 -16.80 -1.33 16.78
N ASN A 31 -15.92 -0.37 16.99
CA ASN A 31 -15.25 0.30 15.89
C ASN A 31 -14.25 -0.66 15.23
N ALA A 32 -14.30 -0.78 13.93
CA ALA A 32 -13.28 -1.52 13.19
C ALA A 32 -11.95 -0.75 13.21
N THR A 33 -10.98 -1.25 13.96
CA THR A 33 -9.64 -0.67 14.06
C THR A 33 -8.63 -1.43 13.20
N THR A 34 -9.07 -2.47 12.50
CA THR A 34 -8.20 -3.32 11.69
C THR A 34 -8.67 -3.40 10.26
N GLU A 35 -7.71 -3.55 9.35
CA GLU A 35 -7.94 -3.94 7.96
C GLU A 35 -7.03 -5.11 7.61
N MET A 36 -7.42 -5.89 6.59
CA MET A 36 -6.68 -7.07 6.16
C MET A 36 -5.89 -6.76 4.90
N VAL A 37 -4.60 -7.10 4.90
CA VAL A 37 -3.80 -7.17 3.67
C VAL A 37 -3.67 -8.64 3.30
N MET A 38 -4.44 -9.06 2.29
CA MET A 38 -4.47 -10.44 1.83
C MET A 38 -3.42 -10.63 0.73
N VAL A 39 -2.48 -11.55 0.95
CA VAL A 39 -1.40 -11.81 -0.01
C VAL A 39 -1.71 -13.08 -0.79
N TYR A 40 -1.95 -12.92 -2.07
CA TYR A 40 -2.21 -14.01 -3.01
C TYR A 40 -1.06 -14.17 -4.00
N ARG A 41 -0.91 -15.38 -4.50
CA ARG A 41 0.02 -15.70 -5.58
C ARG A 41 -0.72 -16.41 -6.71
N LYS A 42 -0.36 -16.12 -7.95
CA LYS A 42 -0.88 -16.88 -9.10
C LYS A 42 -0.64 -18.37 -8.87
N LYS A 43 -1.67 -19.19 -9.10
CA LYS A 43 -1.59 -20.65 -8.93
C LYS A 43 -0.46 -21.20 -9.79
N THR A 44 0.45 -21.92 -9.17
CA THR A 44 1.61 -22.54 -9.82
C THR A 44 2.08 -23.75 -9.01
N THR A 45 2.71 -24.72 -9.68
CA THR A 45 3.41 -25.83 -9.04
C THR A 45 4.84 -25.46 -8.60
N LYS A 46 5.31 -24.26 -8.99
CA LYS A 46 6.68 -23.81 -8.68
C LYS A 46 6.74 -23.23 -7.27
N LEU A 47 7.82 -23.51 -6.55
CA LEU A 47 8.12 -22.90 -5.26
C LEU A 47 8.63 -21.45 -5.43
N ILE A 48 8.62 -20.68 -4.36
CA ILE A 48 9.15 -19.30 -4.33
C ILE A 48 10.62 -19.27 -4.75
N ASP A 49 11.42 -20.24 -4.31
CA ASP A 49 12.84 -20.35 -4.68
C ASP A 49 13.05 -20.43 -6.21
N TRP A 50 12.09 -21.01 -6.93
CA TRP A 50 12.17 -21.03 -8.39
C TRP A 50 12.01 -19.61 -8.97
N ASN A 51 11.10 -18.80 -8.39
CA ASN A 51 10.93 -17.41 -8.80
C ASN A 51 12.20 -16.61 -8.54
N LEU A 52 12.81 -16.75 -7.34
CA LEU A 52 14.03 -16.05 -6.98
C LEU A 52 15.20 -16.39 -7.92
N LYS A 53 15.28 -17.62 -8.42
CA LYS A 53 16.31 -18.04 -9.41
C LYS A 53 16.19 -17.35 -10.77
N GLN A 54 15.10 -16.65 -11.07
CA GLN A 54 14.93 -15.88 -12.30
C GLN A 54 15.61 -14.51 -12.24
N TYR A 55 16.01 -14.07 -11.05
CA TYR A 55 16.67 -12.78 -10.81
C TYR A 55 18.17 -12.96 -10.65
N SER A 56 18.93 -11.93 -11.02
CA SER A 56 20.36 -11.91 -10.78
C SER A 56 20.67 -11.82 -9.26
N LYS A 57 21.88 -12.20 -8.87
CA LYS A 57 22.31 -12.10 -7.47
C LYS A 57 22.32 -10.65 -6.99
N GLU A 58 22.63 -9.71 -7.87
CA GLU A 58 22.65 -8.28 -7.61
C GLU A 58 21.26 -7.80 -7.22
N VAL A 59 20.24 -8.10 -8.05
CA VAL A 59 18.84 -7.74 -7.77
C VAL A 59 18.35 -8.35 -6.44
N ILE A 60 18.68 -9.60 -6.18
CA ILE A 60 18.34 -10.25 -4.90
C ILE A 60 19.00 -9.51 -3.74
N ASN A 61 20.31 -9.19 -3.84
CA ASN A 61 21.05 -8.51 -2.78
C ASN A 61 20.56 -7.08 -2.52
N GLU A 62 20.19 -6.34 -3.57
CA GLU A 62 19.59 -5.02 -3.46
C GLU A 62 18.22 -5.05 -2.77
N SER A 63 17.48 -6.14 -3.00
CA SER A 63 16.12 -6.32 -2.46
C SER A 63 16.09 -6.90 -1.05
N LEU A 64 17.24 -7.32 -0.51
CA LEU A 64 17.29 -7.86 0.86
C LEU A 64 16.79 -6.83 1.87
N VAL A 65 15.98 -7.30 2.80
CA VAL A 65 15.53 -6.53 3.96
C VAL A 65 16.70 -6.42 4.94
N LYS A 66 17.36 -5.25 4.99
CA LYS A 66 18.57 -4.99 5.79
C LYS A 66 18.28 -4.38 7.15
N ASP A 67 17.12 -3.79 7.31
CA ASP A 67 16.62 -3.18 8.55
C ASP A 67 15.84 -4.20 9.38
N GLU A 68 15.25 -3.76 10.48
CA GLU A 68 14.48 -4.62 11.37
C GLU A 68 13.37 -5.36 10.59
N ILE A 69 13.35 -6.69 10.73
CA ILE A 69 12.34 -7.55 10.12
C ILE A 69 11.13 -7.62 11.03
N HIS A 70 9.97 -7.23 10.52
CA HIS A 70 8.72 -7.41 11.23
C HIS A 70 8.31 -8.89 11.24
N LYS A 71 8.48 -9.55 12.37
CA LYS A 71 8.19 -10.99 12.54
C LYS A 71 6.71 -11.28 12.73
N SER A 72 5.93 -10.27 13.16
CA SER A 72 4.49 -10.42 13.37
C SER A 72 3.71 -10.07 12.12
N ASN A 73 2.64 -10.80 11.86
CA ASN A 73 1.64 -10.43 10.87
C ASN A 73 0.66 -9.34 11.35
N LEU A 74 0.79 -8.89 12.60
CA LEU A 74 0.07 -7.74 13.13
C LEU A 74 0.92 -6.48 12.94
N TRP A 75 0.48 -5.60 12.04
CA TRP A 75 1.16 -4.36 11.73
C TRP A 75 0.44 -3.16 12.35
N ASN A 76 1.04 -2.56 13.35
CA ASN A 76 0.52 -1.36 13.99
C ASN A 76 1.04 -0.13 13.25
N ILE A 77 0.21 0.42 12.36
CA ILE A 77 0.54 1.57 11.52
C ILE A 77 -0.58 2.59 11.62
N GLY A 78 -0.24 3.82 11.96
CA GLY A 78 -1.22 4.92 12.03
C GLY A 78 -1.81 5.22 10.63
N PRO A 79 -3.07 5.70 10.58
CA PRO A 79 -3.65 6.14 9.33
C PRO A 79 -2.94 7.40 8.83
N SER A 80 -2.89 7.56 7.52
CA SER A 80 -2.50 8.84 6.90
C SER A 80 -3.70 9.78 6.83
N HIS A 81 -3.42 11.06 6.83
CA HIS A 81 -4.42 12.11 6.61
C HIS A 81 -4.00 12.94 5.41
N ASP A 82 -4.88 13.06 4.45
CA ASP A 82 -4.71 13.92 3.30
C ASP A 82 -5.90 14.88 3.23
N LYS A 83 -5.66 16.13 2.78
CA LYS A 83 -6.71 17.15 2.69
C LYS A 83 -7.66 16.92 1.51
N VAL A 84 -7.17 16.28 0.46
CA VAL A 84 -7.89 16.06 -0.79
C VAL A 84 -8.50 14.66 -0.82
N HIS A 85 -7.80 13.68 -0.30
CA HIS A 85 -8.17 12.28 -0.37
C HIS A 85 -8.53 11.72 1.03
N SER A 86 -9.76 11.27 1.20
CA SER A 86 -10.28 10.83 2.50
C SER A 86 -9.78 9.44 2.96
N ALA A 87 -9.23 8.63 2.05
CA ALA A 87 -8.88 7.24 2.30
C ALA A 87 -7.48 6.89 1.77
N VAL A 88 -6.47 7.66 2.18
CA VAL A 88 -5.08 7.44 1.77
C VAL A 88 -4.44 6.34 2.61
N PHE A 89 -3.79 5.38 1.96
CA PHE A 89 -2.93 4.44 2.66
C PHE A 89 -1.71 5.16 3.24
N PRO A 90 -1.31 4.84 4.49
CA PRO A 90 -0.06 5.35 5.02
C PRO A 90 1.12 4.90 4.15
N LYS A 91 2.05 5.82 3.88
CA LYS A 91 3.27 5.50 3.11
C LYS A 91 4.02 4.32 3.73
N GLU A 92 4.09 4.24 5.07
CA GLU A 92 4.71 3.14 5.78
C GLU A 92 4.08 1.78 5.43
N LEU A 93 2.75 1.70 5.29
CA LEU A 93 2.07 0.47 4.87
C LEU A 93 2.48 0.06 3.45
N CYS A 94 2.46 1.02 2.51
CA CYS A 94 2.85 0.79 1.12
C CYS A 94 4.32 0.37 1.02
N ASP A 95 5.22 1.09 1.69
CA ASP A 95 6.65 0.78 1.76
C ASP A 95 6.91 -0.63 2.27
N ARG A 96 6.18 -1.05 3.30
CA ARG A 96 6.32 -2.37 3.92
C ARG A 96 5.85 -3.47 2.99
N ILE A 97 4.72 -3.27 2.29
CA ILE A 97 4.21 -4.21 1.29
C ILE A 97 5.21 -4.36 0.14
N ILE A 98 5.66 -3.25 -0.45
CA ILE A 98 6.64 -3.26 -1.55
C ILE A 98 7.92 -3.97 -1.13
N LYS A 99 8.43 -3.68 0.04
CA LYS A 99 9.66 -4.24 0.59
C LYS A 99 9.60 -5.77 0.75
N TYR A 100 8.47 -6.30 1.20
CA TYR A 100 8.36 -7.74 1.48
C TYR A 100 7.84 -8.58 0.31
N TYR A 101 7.20 -7.96 -0.69
CA TYR A 101 6.50 -8.69 -1.74
C TYR A 101 6.96 -8.36 -3.16
N SER A 102 8.06 -7.64 -3.32
CA SER A 102 8.65 -7.36 -4.62
C SER A 102 10.17 -7.26 -4.57
N LEU A 103 10.81 -7.37 -5.74
CA LEU A 103 12.25 -7.18 -5.92
C LEU A 103 12.54 -5.86 -6.68
N SER A 104 13.78 -5.38 -6.59
CA SER A 104 14.25 -4.22 -7.36
C SER A 104 14.02 -4.46 -8.86
N GLY A 105 13.47 -3.47 -9.54
CA GLY A 105 13.10 -3.55 -10.96
C GLY A 105 11.73 -4.19 -11.26
N ASP A 106 11.05 -4.79 -10.28
CA ASP A 106 9.71 -5.33 -10.49
C ASP A 106 8.70 -4.23 -10.87
N LEU A 107 7.65 -4.61 -11.59
CA LEU A 107 6.52 -3.75 -11.90
C LEU A 107 5.40 -3.91 -10.87
N VAL A 108 5.06 -2.82 -10.21
CA VAL A 108 3.95 -2.71 -9.28
C VAL A 108 2.73 -2.13 -10.01
N LEU A 109 1.63 -2.85 -10.01
CA LEU A 109 0.35 -2.38 -10.57
C LEU A 109 -0.57 -2.00 -9.43
N ASP A 110 -1.07 -0.75 -9.45
CA ASP A 110 -2.16 -0.29 -8.59
C ASP A 110 -3.33 0.21 -9.44
N PRO A 111 -4.41 -0.57 -9.55
CA PRO A 111 -5.57 -0.20 -10.37
C PRO A 111 -6.53 0.79 -9.68
N PHE A 112 -6.23 1.23 -8.46
CA PHE A 112 -7.02 2.17 -7.67
C PHE A 112 -6.11 3.18 -6.95
N ALA A 113 -5.25 3.83 -7.72
CA ALA A 113 -4.07 4.53 -7.22
C ALA A 113 -4.36 5.72 -6.30
N GLY A 114 -5.54 6.36 -6.43
CA GLY A 114 -5.88 7.53 -5.64
C GLY A 114 -4.82 8.62 -5.75
N SER A 115 -4.18 8.92 -4.65
CA SER A 115 -3.09 9.93 -4.59
C SER A 115 -1.71 9.39 -5.01
N GLY A 116 -1.60 8.13 -5.45
CA GLY A 116 -0.36 7.54 -5.95
C GLY A 116 0.63 7.06 -4.87
N THR A 117 0.18 6.81 -3.65
CA THR A 117 1.07 6.44 -2.54
C THR A 117 1.86 5.16 -2.80
N PHE A 118 1.25 4.15 -3.44
CA PHE A 118 1.95 2.93 -3.85
C PHE A 118 3.01 3.19 -4.92
N GLY A 119 2.73 4.07 -5.88
CA GLY A 119 3.70 4.47 -6.90
C GLY A 119 4.92 5.14 -6.28
N ASN A 120 4.73 6.07 -5.33
CA ASN A 120 5.82 6.69 -4.61
C ASN A 120 6.65 5.67 -3.81
N ALA A 121 5.98 4.74 -3.12
CA ALA A 121 6.68 3.69 -2.39
C ALA A 121 7.48 2.75 -3.32
N ALA A 122 6.94 2.44 -4.50
CA ALA A 122 7.62 1.65 -5.51
C ALA A 122 8.85 2.37 -6.05
N PHE A 123 8.69 3.65 -6.41
CA PHE A 123 9.78 4.50 -6.91
C PHE A 123 10.94 4.61 -5.91
N ASP A 124 10.65 4.96 -4.66
CA ASP A 124 11.64 5.10 -3.59
C ASP A 124 12.47 3.83 -3.34
N ARG A 125 11.96 2.69 -3.80
CA ARG A 125 12.58 1.38 -3.63
C ARG A 125 13.09 0.76 -4.93
N ASN A 126 13.27 1.56 -5.99
CA ASN A 126 13.73 1.11 -7.30
C ASN A 126 12.80 0.04 -7.93
N ARG A 127 11.49 0.17 -7.76
CA ARG A 127 10.51 -0.61 -8.51
C ARG A 127 9.86 0.27 -9.57
N ASN A 128 9.52 -0.35 -10.70
CA ASN A 128 8.65 0.29 -11.68
C ASN A 128 7.21 0.26 -11.19
N PHE A 129 6.37 1.16 -11.67
CA PHE A 129 4.96 1.17 -11.30
C PHE A 129 4.08 1.54 -12.49
N PHE A 130 2.85 1.03 -12.43
CA PHE A 130 1.76 1.40 -13.33
C PHE A 130 0.53 1.69 -12.46
N LEU A 131 0.05 2.92 -12.51
CA LEU A 131 -1.04 3.40 -11.66
C LEU A 131 -2.24 3.73 -12.52
N ILE A 132 -3.44 3.32 -12.06
CA ILE A 132 -4.70 3.63 -12.71
C ILE A 132 -5.58 4.37 -11.71
N GLU A 133 -6.08 5.53 -12.11
CA GLU A 133 -7.04 6.31 -11.34
C GLU A 133 -8.16 6.80 -12.24
N LYS A 134 -9.41 6.59 -11.82
CA LYS A 134 -10.60 6.96 -12.56
C LYS A 134 -11.07 8.39 -12.30
N ASP A 135 -10.83 8.90 -11.09
CA ASP A 135 -11.24 10.23 -10.67
C ASP A 135 -10.24 11.26 -11.17
N ASP A 136 -10.67 12.16 -12.02
CA ASP A 136 -9.82 13.20 -12.60
C ASP A 136 -9.16 14.08 -11.54
N THR A 137 -9.85 14.37 -10.44
CA THR A 137 -9.31 15.21 -9.35
C THR A 137 -8.12 14.53 -8.71
N TYR A 138 -8.26 13.23 -8.39
CA TYR A 138 -7.19 12.44 -7.82
C TYR A 138 -6.05 12.20 -8.81
N PHE A 139 -6.38 11.97 -10.08
CA PHE A 139 -5.38 11.83 -11.13
C PHE A 139 -4.52 13.09 -11.28
N GLN A 140 -5.14 14.28 -11.34
CA GLN A 140 -4.42 15.56 -11.43
C GLN A 140 -3.60 15.85 -10.16
N ASP A 141 -4.07 15.46 -8.98
CA ASP A 141 -3.31 15.60 -7.74
C ASP A 141 -2.10 14.66 -7.72
N MET A 142 -2.28 13.42 -8.11
CA MET A 142 -1.20 12.44 -8.29
C MET A 142 -0.15 12.96 -9.29
N LYS A 143 -0.57 13.46 -10.44
CA LYS A 143 0.28 14.04 -11.46
C LYS A 143 1.13 15.22 -10.93
N LYS A 144 0.53 16.10 -10.13
CA LYS A 144 1.26 17.20 -9.48
C LYS A 144 2.32 16.70 -8.52
N ARG A 145 2.00 15.68 -7.70
CA ARG A 145 2.96 15.10 -6.75
C ARG A 145 4.18 14.53 -7.45
N PHE A 146 3.99 13.70 -8.46
CA PHE A 146 5.09 13.13 -9.23
C PHE A 146 5.91 14.19 -10.00
N ASN A 147 5.27 15.24 -10.50
CA ASN A 147 5.98 16.35 -11.17
C ASN A 147 6.79 17.22 -10.21
N LEU A 148 6.31 17.42 -8.98
CA LEU A 148 7.04 18.19 -7.96
C LEU A 148 8.31 17.45 -7.49
N ASP A 149 8.29 16.13 -7.50
CA ASP A 149 9.42 15.30 -7.09
C ASP A 149 10.51 15.16 -8.18
N ASN A 150 10.42 15.91 -9.29
CA ASN A 150 11.38 15.90 -10.41
C ASN A 150 11.68 14.50 -10.97
N GLN A 151 10.66 13.63 -11.01
CA GLN A 151 10.78 12.27 -11.49
C GLN A 151 10.70 12.25 -13.04
N ASN A 152 11.81 12.49 -13.71
CA ASN A 152 11.89 12.68 -15.17
C ASN A 152 11.49 11.46 -16.03
N ASN A 153 11.21 10.31 -15.42
CA ASN A 153 10.92 9.05 -16.12
C ASN A 153 9.46 8.59 -15.95
N ILE A 154 8.55 9.51 -15.61
CA ILE A 154 7.13 9.19 -15.44
C ILE A 154 6.36 9.71 -16.63
N GLU A 155 5.64 8.81 -17.28
CA GLU A 155 4.71 9.12 -18.36
C GLU A 155 3.27 9.12 -17.84
N PHE A 156 2.50 10.14 -18.22
CA PHE A 156 1.09 10.24 -17.88
C PHE A 156 0.24 10.04 -19.13
N ILE A 157 -0.67 9.06 -19.07
CA ILE A 157 -1.60 8.75 -20.16
C ILE A 157 -2.99 9.20 -19.73
N GLU A 158 -3.51 10.24 -20.38
CA GLU A 158 -4.87 10.73 -20.20
C GLU A 158 -5.80 10.06 -21.22
N ASN A 159 -7.08 9.84 -20.86
CA ASN A 159 -8.09 9.24 -21.73
C ASN A 159 -7.77 7.82 -22.22
N PHE A 160 -7.36 6.96 -21.30
CA PHE A 160 -7.25 5.54 -21.57
C PHE A 160 -8.67 4.94 -21.62
N VAL A 161 -9.26 4.94 -22.82
CA VAL A 161 -10.57 4.30 -23.10
C VAL A 161 -10.38 3.26 -24.16
#